data_734b0924b9c9c12d487e43846a43d814
#
_entry.id   734b0924b9c9c12d487e43846a43d814
#
_cell.length_a   1.000
_cell.length_b   1.000
_cell.length_c   1.000
_cell.angle_alpha   90.00
_cell.angle_beta   90.00
_cell.angle_gamma   90.00
#
_symmetry.space_group_name_H-M   'P 1'
#
loop_
_entity.id
_entity.type
_entity.pdbx_description
1 polymer ?
#
loop_
_entity_poly.entity_id
_entity_poly.type
_entity_poly.pdbx_seq_one_letter_code
_entity_poly.pdbx_strand_id
1 'polypeptide(L)'
;DICEVRMMIEPEIAALAALRATREQVEKIEEYAKEVEELFNQGKPYLKMDILFHAEIARATGNQVTTNLLPVIQSGISLFIDVTDYSIANKTIVTHREILEAIKRHDSEGAREAMRRHLENNRVQIKSLMKKME
;
A
#
# COMPACT_ATOMS: atom_id res chain seq x y z
N ASP A 1 -5.14 15.18 -8.66
CA ASP A 1 -4.49 14.86 -7.40
C ASP A 1 -4.24 13.34 -7.33
N ILE A 2 -2.99 12.96 -7.06
CA ILE A 2 -2.57 11.56 -7.05
C ILE A 2 -3.25 10.77 -5.92
N CYS A 3 -3.47 11.39 -4.77
CA CYS A 3 -4.15 10.75 -3.64
C CYS A 3 -5.60 10.43 -3.97
N GLU A 4 -6.26 11.32 -4.68
CA GLU A 4 -7.64 11.10 -5.15
C GLU A 4 -7.72 9.90 -6.08
N VAL A 5 -6.80 9.81 -7.05
CA VAL A 5 -6.76 8.69 -8.00
C VAL A 5 -6.51 7.37 -7.26
N ARG A 6 -5.60 7.36 -6.29
CA ARG A 6 -5.35 6.17 -5.47
C ARG A 6 -6.60 5.72 -4.74
N MET A 7 -7.34 6.66 -4.13
CA MET A 7 -8.56 6.35 -3.40
C MET A 7 -9.66 5.78 -4.30
N MET A 8 -9.65 6.15 -5.58
CA MET A 8 -10.61 5.62 -6.57
C MET A 8 -10.26 4.20 -7.01
N ILE A 9 -8.99 3.85 -7.05
CA ILE A 9 -8.50 2.63 -7.71
C ILE A 9 -8.02 1.56 -6.72
N GLU A 10 -7.17 1.90 -5.78
CA GLU A 10 -6.48 0.89 -4.96
C GLU A 10 -7.39 0.09 -4.03
N PRO A 11 -8.47 0.65 -3.43
CA PRO A 11 -9.40 -0.18 -2.66
C PRO A 11 -10.05 -1.28 -3.50
N GLU A 12 -10.42 -0.98 -4.74
CA GLU A 12 -11.00 -1.97 -5.64
C GLU A 12 -9.96 -3.00 -6.08
N ILE A 13 -8.71 -2.57 -6.28
CA ILE A 13 -7.59 -3.48 -6.56
C ILE A 13 -7.41 -4.47 -5.40
N ALA A 14 -7.42 -3.98 -4.17
CA ALA A 14 -7.28 -4.82 -2.99
C ALA A 14 -8.43 -5.82 -2.86
N ALA A 15 -9.66 -5.38 -3.14
CA ALA A 15 -10.84 -6.25 -3.11
C ALA A 15 -10.73 -7.37 -4.15
N LEU A 16 -10.32 -7.05 -5.38
CA LEU A 16 -10.12 -8.06 -6.42
C LEU A 16 -8.97 -9.01 -6.08
N ALA A 17 -7.88 -8.48 -5.52
CA ALA A 17 -6.76 -9.31 -5.08
C ALA A 17 -7.20 -10.34 -4.04
N ALA A 18 -8.05 -9.93 -3.10
CA ALA A 18 -8.58 -10.84 -2.08
C ALA A 18 -9.34 -12.01 -2.69
N LEU A 19 -10.05 -11.78 -3.81
CA LEU A 19 -10.81 -12.83 -4.48
C LEU A 19 -9.94 -13.72 -5.38
N ARG A 20 -8.84 -13.20 -5.91
CA ARG A 20 -8.09 -13.82 -7.00
C ARG A 20 -6.66 -14.24 -6.65
N ALA A 21 -6.10 -13.76 -5.55
CA ALA A 21 -4.72 -14.03 -5.19
C ALA A 21 -4.46 -15.53 -5.05
N THR A 22 -3.40 -16.00 -5.68
CA THR A 22 -2.90 -17.36 -5.49
C THR A 22 -2.13 -17.42 -4.17
N ARG A 23 -1.90 -18.63 -3.68
CA ARG A 23 -1.08 -18.84 -2.47
C ARG A 23 0.31 -18.22 -2.61
N GLU A 24 0.95 -18.37 -3.76
CA GLU A 24 2.27 -17.80 -4.03
C GLU A 24 2.24 -16.28 -3.98
N GLN A 25 1.19 -15.67 -4.54
CA GLN A 25 1.04 -14.22 -4.50
C GLN A 25 0.83 -13.71 -3.08
N VAL A 26 0.02 -14.41 -2.29
CA VAL A 26 -0.19 -14.06 -0.87
C VAL A 26 1.13 -14.11 -0.11
N GLU A 27 1.93 -15.16 -0.32
CA GLU A 27 3.24 -15.31 0.32
C GLU A 27 4.17 -14.16 -0.06
N LYS A 28 4.14 -13.72 -1.32
CA LYS A 28 4.94 -12.60 -1.81
C LYS A 28 4.52 -11.28 -1.18
N ILE A 29 3.22 -11.03 -1.09
CA ILE A 29 2.66 -9.85 -0.44
C ILE A 29 3.11 -9.81 1.03
N GLU A 30 3.02 -10.94 1.72
CA GLU A 30 3.44 -11.06 3.11
C GLU A 30 4.95 -10.77 3.27
N GLU A 31 5.76 -11.28 2.37
CA GLU A 31 7.21 -11.05 2.38
C GLU A 31 7.53 -9.56 2.30
N TYR A 32 6.88 -8.83 1.38
CA TYR A 32 7.09 -7.39 1.26
C TYR A 32 6.59 -6.62 2.49
N ALA A 33 5.46 -7.02 3.06
CA ALA A 33 4.94 -6.40 4.27
C ALA A 33 5.92 -6.57 5.44
N LYS A 34 6.50 -7.74 5.59
CA LYS A 34 7.51 -8.03 6.61
C LYS A 34 8.78 -7.21 6.41
N GLU A 35 9.23 -7.05 5.18
CA GLU A 35 10.41 -6.25 4.87
C GLU A 35 10.20 -4.78 5.19
N VAL A 36 9.01 -4.23 4.92
CA VAL A 36 8.67 -2.86 5.30
C VAL A 36 8.82 -2.71 6.83
N GLU A 37 8.26 -3.64 7.59
CA GLU A 37 8.31 -3.61 9.05
C GLU A 37 9.74 -3.73 9.58
N GLU A 38 10.54 -4.63 9.01
CA GLU A 38 11.94 -4.79 9.41
C GLU A 38 12.76 -3.53 9.16
N LEU A 39 12.61 -2.92 7.98
CA LEU A 39 13.31 -1.70 7.63
C LEU A 39 12.90 -0.55 8.56
N PHE A 40 11.60 -0.46 8.86
CA PHE A 40 11.11 0.53 9.82
C PHE A 40 11.76 0.34 11.19
N ASN A 41 11.80 -0.89 11.69
CA ASN A 41 12.37 -1.20 13.00
C ASN A 41 13.88 -0.92 13.07
N GLN A 42 14.57 -0.97 11.94
CA GLN A 42 15.99 -0.66 11.84
C GLN A 42 16.27 0.83 11.57
N GLY A 43 15.22 1.65 11.46
CA GLY A 43 15.36 3.08 11.13
C GLY A 43 15.82 3.32 9.69
N LYS A 44 15.59 2.36 8.80
CA LYS A 44 16.00 2.45 7.39
C LYS A 44 14.83 2.83 6.47
N PRO A 45 15.11 3.43 5.31
CA PRO A 45 14.07 3.74 4.32
C PRO A 45 13.35 2.47 3.85
N TYR A 46 12.01 2.48 3.80
CA TYR A 46 11.20 1.33 3.44
C TYR A 46 10.33 1.57 2.19
N LEU A 47 10.42 2.74 1.57
CA LEU A 47 9.56 3.13 0.45
C LEU A 47 9.59 2.14 -0.70
N LYS A 48 10.78 1.64 -1.07
CA LYS A 48 10.92 0.68 -2.17
C LYS A 48 10.10 -0.59 -1.92
N MET A 49 10.15 -1.10 -0.68
CA MET A 49 9.39 -2.30 -0.32
C MET A 49 7.90 -2.02 -0.25
N ASP A 50 7.52 -0.82 0.20
CA ASP A 50 6.12 -0.38 0.20
C ASP A 50 5.55 -0.36 -1.22
N ILE A 51 6.30 0.17 -2.18
CA ILE A 51 5.91 0.18 -3.59
C ILE A 51 5.73 -1.26 -4.11
N LEU A 52 6.66 -2.15 -3.76
CA LEU A 52 6.58 -3.56 -4.17
C LEU A 52 5.38 -4.28 -3.55
N PHE A 53 5.04 -3.95 -2.30
CA PHE A 53 3.86 -4.48 -1.63
C PHE A 53 2.58 -4.14 -2.42
N HIS A 54 2.40 -2.87 -2.76
CA HIS A 54 1.24 -2.43 -3.55
C HIS A 54 1.24 -3.02 -4.95
N ALA A 55 2.41 -3.11 -5.59
CA ALA A 55 2.54 -3.66 -6.94
C ALA A 55 2.15 -5.15 -6.97
N GLU A 56 2.51 -5.90 -5.94
CA GLU A 56 2.16 -7.33 -5.87
C GLU A 56 0.66 -7.52 -5.67
N ILE A 57 0.02 -6.66 -4.87
CA ILE A 57 -1.44 -6.67 -4.73
C ILE A 57 -2.11 -6.42 -6.09
N ALA A 58 -1.61 -5.46 -6.85
CA ALA A 58 -2.13 -5.17 -8.19
C ALA A 58 -1.95 -6.37 -9.13
N ARG A 59 -0.81 -7.04 -9.06
CA ARG A 59 -0.52 -8.23 -9.87
C ARG A 59 -1.48 -9.38 -9.51
N ALA A 60 -1.86 -9.48 -8.24
CA ALA A 60 -2.76 -10.52 -7.76
C ALA A 60 -4.19 -10.39 -8.31
N THR A 61 -4.55 -9.24 -8.89
CA THR A 61 -5.85 -9.08 -9.56
C THR A 61 -5.94 -9.87 -10.87
N GLY A 62 -4.79 -10.23 -11.45
CA GLY A 62 -4.74 -10.87 -12.76
C GLY A 62 -5.06 -9.92 -13.93
N ASN A 63 -5.17 -8.63 -13.65
CA ASN A 63 -5.48 -7.62 -14.66
C ASN A 63 -4.20 -6.87 -15.06
N GLN A 64 -3.76 -7.05 -16.29
CA GLN A 64 -2.51 -6.49 -16.79
C GLN A 64 -2.51 -4.96 -16.82
N VAL A 65 -3.65 -4.35 -17.10
CA VAL A 65 -3.78 -2.88 -17.09
C VAL A 65 -3.51 -2.33 -15.69
N THR A 66 -4.13 -2.94 -14.68
CA THR A 66 -3.92 -2.59 -13.27
C THR A 66 -2.46 -2.74 -12.88
N THR A 67 -1.84 -3.85 -13.26
CA THR A 67 -0.44 -4.15 -12.97
C THR A 67 0.49 -3.08 -13.58
N ASN A 68 0.19 -2.61 -14.78
CA ASN A 68 1.02 -1.63 -15.47
C ASN A 68 0.75 -0.20 -15.02
N LEU A 69 -0.48 0.10 -14.62
CA LEU A 69 -0.89 1.44 -14.22
C LEU A 69 -0.37 1.85 -12.84
N LEU A 70 -0.36 0.91 -11.89
CA LEU A 70 -0.04 1.23 -10.51
C LEU A 70 1.36 1.83 -10.32
N PRO A 71 2.42 1.32 -10.94
CA PRO A 71 3.75 1.94 -10.81
C PRO A 71 3.80 3.40 -11.24
N VAL A 72 3.01 3.80 -12.24
CA VAL A 72 2.94 5.18 -12.70
C VAL A 72 2.32 6.07 -11.61
N ILE A 73 1.27 5.58 -10.96
CA ILE A 73 0.60 6.28 -9.85
C ILE A 73 1.53 6.39 -8.66
N GLN A 74 2.21 5.30 -8.31
CA GLN A 74 3.13 5.24 -7.17
C GLN A 74 4.33 6.17 -7.35
N SER A 75 4.84 6.34 -8.57
CA SER A 75 6.00 7.20 -8.84
C SER A 75 5.74 8.66 -8.48
N GLY A 76 4.49 9.13 -8.59
CA GLY A 76 4.12 10.49 -8.22
C GLY A 76 4.13 10.73 -6.72
N ILE A 77 4.06 9.68 -5.90
CA ILE A 77 4.01 9.78 -4.44
C ILE A 77 5.40 9.65 -3.82
N SER A 78 6.30 8.92 -4.46
CA SER A 78 7.63 8.64 -3.92
C SER A 78 8.41 9.89 -3.51
N LEU A 79 8.19 11.01 -4.20
CA LEU A 79 8.83 12.28 -3.91
C LEU A 79 8.42 12.85 -2.54
N PHE A 80 7.25 12.49 -2.03
CA PHE A 80 6.71 13.02 -0.78
C PHE A 80 6.89 12.09 0.40
N ILE A 81 6.99 10.79 0.18
CA ILE A 81 7.09 9.79 1.24
C ILE A 81 8.53 9.60 1.73
N ASP A 82 9.52 10.03 0.94
CA ASP A 82 10.94 9.86 1.26
C ASP A 82 11.36 10.65 2.53
N VAL A 83 10.52 11.58 2.99
CA VAL A 83 10.73 12.31 4.24
C VAL A 83 9.84 11.67 5.30
N THR A 84 10.34 10.63 5.95
CA THR A 84 9.56 9.83 6.89
C THR A 84 9.27 10.55 8.21
N ASP A 85 7.99 10.71 8.48
CA ASP A 85 7.50 10.96 9.82
C ASP A 85 7.22 9.58 10.45
N TYR A 86 8.07 9.15 11.36
CA TYR A 86 8.00 7.83 11.99
C TYR A 86 6.69 7.59 12.76
N SER A 87 6.00 8.65 13.18
CA SER A 87 4.72 8.51 13.88
C SER A 87 3.63 7.92 12.98
N ILE A 88 3.72 8.16 11.68
CA ILE A 88 2.74 7.68 10.69
C ILE A 88 3.15 6.32 10.13
N ALA A 89 4.45 6.01 10.10
CA ALA A 89 4.96 4.72 9.65
C ALA A 89 4.37 3.56 10.47
N ASN A 90 4.16 3.77 11.78
CA ASN A 90 3.52 2.77 12.64
C ASN A 90 2.11 2.44 12.16
N LYS A 91 1.34 3.45 11.75
CA LYS A 91 0.00 3.27 11.20
C LYS A 91 0.04 2.55 9.86
N THR A 92 1.05 2.83 9.04
CA THR A 92 1.27 2.15 7.76
C THR A 92 1.48 0.65 7.97
N ILE A 93 2.29 0.26 8.94
CA ILE A 93 2.55 -1.15 9.25
C ILE A 93 1.26 -1.84 9.70
N VAL A 94 0.48 -1.21 10.56
CA VAL A 94 -0.79 -1.77 11.04
C VAL A 94 -1.76 -1.97 9.87
N THR A 95 -1.91 -0.98 9.01
CA THR A 95 -2.83 -1.08 7.88
C THR A 95 -2.36 -2.07 6.82
N HIS A 96 -1.04 -2.19 6.59
CA HIS A 96 -0.49 -3.25 5.73
C HIS A 96 -0.89 -4.63 6.23
N ARG A 97 -0.81 -4.87 7.54
CA ARG A 97 -1.22 -6.15 8.15
C ARG A 97 -2.71 -6.40 7.96
N GLU A 98 -3.54 -5.37 8.15
CA GLU A 98 -4.99 -5.49 7.96
C GLU A 98 -5.33 -5.87 6.52
N ILE A 99 -4.67 -5.23 5.53
CA ILE A 99 -4.84 -5.56 4.12
C ILE A 99 -4.43 -7.02 3.86
N LEU A 100 -3.26 -7.39 4.32
CA LEU A 100 -2.72 -8.74 4.14
C LEU A 100 -3.65 -9.81 4.73
N GLU A 101 -4.13 -9.61 5.95
CA GLU A 101 -5.01 -10.58 6.61
C GLU A 101 -6.34 -10.72 5.88
N ALA A 102 -6.89 -9.63 5.37
CA ALA A 102 -8.11 -9.67 4.58
C ALA A 102 -7.91 -10.44 3.28
N ILE A 103 -6.77 -10.24 2.60
CA ILE A 103 -6.43 -10.98 1.38
C ILE A 103 -6.27 -12.48 1.69
N LYS A 104 -5.60 -12.82 2.80
CA LYS A 104 -5.44 -14.21 3.22
C LYS A 104 -6.77 -14.91 3.46
N ARG A 105 -7.74 -14.19 4.00
CA ARG A 105 -9.09 -14.73 4.27
C ARG A 105 -10.01 -14.68 3.06
N HIS A 106 -9.54 -14.16 1.94
CA HIS A 106 -10.35 -13.91 0.74
C HIS A 106 -11.55 -13.00 1.05
N ASP A 107 -11.35 -12.04 1.94
CA ASP A 107 -12.34 -11.06 2.38
C ASP A 107 -12.23 -9.79 1.55
N SER A 108 -12.99 -9.70 0.47
CA SER A 108 -12.92 -8.57 -0.46
C SER A 108 -13.35 -7.25 0.20
N GLU A 109 -14.39 -7.26 1.01
CA GLU A 109 -14.86 -6.06 1.72
C GLU A 109 -13.84 -5.60 2.76
N GLY A 110 -13.28 -6.54 3.52
CA GLY A 110 -12.23 -6.25 4.49
C GLY A 110 -10.99 -5.66 3.83
N ALA A 111 -10.58 -6.20 2.69
CA ALA A 111 -9.43 -5.71 1.94
C ALA A 111 -9.68 -4.29 1.42
N ARG A 112 -10.88 -4.03 0.89
CA ARG A 112 -11.28 -2.69 0.41
C ARG A 112 -11.20 -1.67 1.53
N GLU A 113 -11.80 -1.96 2.67
CA GLU A 113 -11.83 -1.05 3.82
C GLU A 113 -10.45 -0.83 4.43
N ALA A 114 -9.64 -1.89 4.54
CA ALA A 114 -8.27 -1.78 5.04
C ALA A 114 -7.42 -0.90 4.12
N MET A 115 -7.56 -1.06 2.81
CA MET A 115 -6.85 -0.22 1.85
C MET A 115 -7.29 1.24 1.94
N ARG A 116 -8.59 1.51 2.13
CA ARG A 116 -9.08 2.88 2.32
C ARG A 116 -8.43 3.53 3.54
N ARG A 117 -8.39 2.83 4.66
CA ARG A 117 -7.75 3.35 5.90
C ARG A 117 -6.27 3.64 5.66
N HIS A 118 -5.58 2.73 4.97
CA HIS A 118 -4.17 2.88 4.64
C HIS A 118 -3.92 4.14 3.80
N LEU A 119 -4.72 4.33 2.76
CA LEU A 119 -4.58 5.48 1.86
C LEU A 119 -4.96 6.78 2.55
N GLU A 120 -5.95 6.77 3.42
CA GLU A 120 -6.34 7.96 4.17
C GLU A 120 -5.22 8.40 5.12
N ASN A 121 -4.56 7.45 5.78
CA ASN A 121 -3.38 7.74 6.61
C ASN A 121 -2.26 8.38 5.78
N ASN A 122 -2.01 7.84 4.58
CA ASN A 122 -1.01 8.39 3.66
C ASN A 122 -1.37 9.80 3.20
N ARG A 123 -2.64 10.02 2.90
CA ARG A 123 -3.14 11.33 2.47
C ARG A 123 -2.91 12.40 3.56
N VAL A 124 -3.20 12.07 4.79
CA VAL A 124 -2.96 12.96 5.94
C VAL A 124 -1.48 13.28 6.06
N GLN A 125 -0.61 12.27 5.90
CA GLN A 125 0.84 12.44 5.94
C GLN A 125 1.34 13.39 4.84
N ILE A 126 0.90 13.17 3.62
CA ILE A 126 1.30 13.98 2.46
C ILE A 126 0.88 15.44 2.66
N LYS A 127 -0.35 15.67 3.11
CA LYS A 127 -0.85 17.03 3.39
C LYS A 127 -0.02 17.72 4.46
N SER A 128 0.34 16.99 5.52
CA SER A 128 1.18 17.51 6.60
C SER A 128 2.56 17.93 6.08
N LEU A 129 3.18 17.11 5.23
CA LEU A 129 4.48 17.41 4.63
C LEU A 129 4.41 18.63 3.72
N MET A 130 3.37 18.73 2.89
CA MET A 130 3.17 19.88 1.99
C MET A 130 3.01 21.17 2.79
N LYS A 131 2.29 21.12 3.91
CA LYS A 131 2.09 22.27 4.78
C LYS A 131 3.39 22.74 5.41
N LYS A 132 4.28 21.81 5.77
CA LYS A 132 5.61 22.14 6.33
C LYS A 132 6.53 22.77 5.31
N MET A 133 6.29 22.56 4.00
CA MET A 133 7.08 23.12 2.91
C MET A 133 6.66 24.54 2.54
N GLU A 134 5.54 25.03 3.06
CA GLU A 134 5.10 26.42 2.93
C GLU A 134 5.85 27.27 3.97
#